data_6d8a1bedd77198e3068d9affc4a11ec2
#
_entry.id   6d8a1bedd77198e3068d9affc4a11ec2
#
_cell.length_a   1.000
_cell.length_b   1.000
_cell.length_c   1.000
_cell.angle_alpha   90.00
_cell.angle_beta   90.00
_cell.angle_gamma   90.00
#
_symmetry.space_group_name_H-M   'P 1'
#
loop_
_entity.id
_entity.type
_entity.pdbx_description
1 polymer ?
#
loop_
_entity_poly.entity_id
_entity_poly.type
_entity_poly.pdbx_seq_one_letter_code
_entity_poly.pdbx_strand_id
1 'polypeptide(L)'
;MKKISIALVALAFIISCNSSKNVSEPIVNSVNTKIIESVFFIDSVTVKKHLYTLASDDMEGRKAGTAGIEKAAKYIENEFKRIGLTTFESLETYRQTFNFKPRSSKEEITSANIIGVLEGKSKKDEYVIVSAHYDHLGVKGKGEDKIYNGANDDASGVTGVLALAEYFKKVGNERTIVFVAFTAEEMGLIGSTHFGKGIDATKFVAGINLEMIGKVPSFGPNTAWLTGFERSDFGKIIQRNLKGTGYQLFPDPYKNFNLFFRSDNASLARLGVPSHTFSTTPIDVDKDYHKASDEAETLNMTVITQTIQAVAKGTESIING
;
A
#
# COMPACT_ATOMS: atom_id res chain seq x y z
N MET A 1 21.72 -15.95 -92.33
CA MET A 1 20.31 -16.15 -92.18
C MET A 1 19.97 -16.17 -90.68
N LYS A 2 19.66 -15.03 -90.09
CA LYS A 2 19.07 -14.93 -88.76
C LYS A 2 18.16 -13.72 -88.74
N LYS A 3 16.91 -13.96 -88.56
CA LYS A 3 15.87 -12.96 -88.52
C LYS A 3 15.90 -12.22 -87.18
N ILE A 4 16.00 -10.88 -87.19
CA ILE A 4 15.93 -10.08 -86.01
C ILE A 4 14.47 -9.57 -85.94
N SER A 5 13.76 -9.93 -84.87
CA SER A 5 12.44 -9.43 -84.56
C SER A 5 12.59 -8.28 -83.59
N ILE A 6 12.08 -7.12 -84.00
CA ILE A 6 12.01 -5.91 -83.19
C ILE A 6 10.71 -5.98 -82.38
N ALA A 7 10.84 -6.00 -81.05
CA ALA A 7 9.70 -5.89 -80.14
C ALA A 7 9.49 -4.43 -79.72
N LEU A 8 8.32 -3.90 -80.03
CA LEU A 8 7.83 -2.59 -79.63
C LEU A 8 7.46 -2.66 -78.11
N VAL A 9 8.09 -1.86 -77.28
CA VAL A 9 7.72 -1.68 -75.88
C VAL A 9 6.73 -0.53 -75.81
N ALA A 10 5.48 -0.84 -75.50
CA ALA A 10 4.47 0.15 -75.16
C ALA A 10 4.59 0.55 -73.69
N LEU A 11 4.87 1.83 -73.45
CA LEU A 11 4.97 2.42 -72.13
C LEU A 11 3.58 2.78 -71.62
N ALA A 12 2.99 1.98 -70.71
CA ALA A 12 1.73 2.29 -70.06
C ALA A 12 2.02 3.13 -68.81
N PHE A 13 1.56 4.39 -68.80
CA PHE A 13 1.53 5.22 -67.61
C PHE A 13 0.43 4.73 -66.69
N ILE A 14 0.83 4.13 -65.52
CA ILE A 14 -0.11 3.84 -64.45
C ILE A 14 -0.13 5.05 -63.50
N ILE A 15 -1.26 5.78 -63.52
CA ILE A 15 -1.55 6.82 -62.54
C ILE A 15 -1.94 6.09 -61.25
N SER A 16 -1.02 6.04 -60.28
CA SER A 16 -1.30 5.54 -58.94
C SER A 16 -2.00 6.63 -58.13
N CYS A 17 -3.32 6.48 -57.90
CA CYS A 17 -4.02 7.23 -56.89
C CYS A 17 -3.54 6.84 -55.52
N ASN A 18 -2.75 7.69 -54.88
CA ASN A 18 -2.30 7.55 -53.52
C ASN A 18 -3.46 7.92 -52.59
N SER A 19 -4.28 6.94 -52.22
CA SER A 19 -5.27 7.08 -51.15
C SER A 19 -4.51 6.98 -49.84
N SER A 20 -4.13 8.12 -49.28
CA SER A 20 -3.63 8.25 -47.91
C SER A 20 -4.74 7.78 -46.93
N LYS A 21 -4.65 6.53 -46.49
CA LYS A 21 -5.35 6.11 -45.30
C LYS A 21 -4.75 6.91 -44.13
N ASN A 22 -5.51 7.87 -43.62
CA ASN A 22 -5.28 8.43 -42.32
C ASN A 22 -5.32 7.29 -41.31
N VAL A 23 -4.15 6.75 -40.95
CA VAL A 23 -3.98 5.97 -39.74
C VAL A 23 -4.12 7.00 -38.62
N SER A 24 -5.30 7.07 -38.02
CA SER A 24 -5.48 7.79 -36.78
C SER A 24 -4.49 7.19 -35.77
N GLU A 25 -3.46 7.96 -35.42
CA GLU A 25 -2.63 7.66 -34.26
C GLU A 25 -3.57 7.37 -33.05
N PRO A 26 -3.30 6.35 -32.24
CA PRO A 26 -4.09 6.16 -31.05
C PRO A 26 -3.95 7.44 -30.22
N ILE A 27 -5.08 8.06 -29.90
CA ILE A 27 -5.17 9.15 -28.94
C ILE A 27 -4.63 8.60 -27.64
N VAL A 28 -3.32 8.73 -27.40
CA VAL A 28 -2.71 8.57 -26.09
C VAL A 28 -3.29 9.69 -25.25
N ASN A 29 -4.28 9.33 -24.46
CA ASN A 29 -5.07 10.24 -23.67
C ASN A 29 -4.19 11.21 -22.89
N SER A 30 -4.23 12.47 -23.22
CA SER A 30 -3.74 13.62 -22.46
C SER A 30 -4.37 13.75 -21.04
N VAL A 31 -5.28 12.85 -20.72
CA VAL A 31 -5.94 12.72 -19.41
C VAL A 31 -4.98 12.19 -18.34
N ASN A 32 -4.01 11.35 -18.72
CA ASN A 32 -3.05 10.78 -17.75
C ASN A 32 -2.07 11.81 -17.15
N THR A 33 -1.79 12.90 -17.86
CA THR A 33 -0.78 13.88 -17.41
C THR A 33 -1.33 14.81 -16.32
N LYS A 34 -2.62 15.17 -16.35
CA LYS A 34 -3.22 16.10 -15.37
C LYS A 34 -3.51 15.47 -14.00
N ILE A 35 -3.72 14.15 -13.95
CA ILE A 35 -3.99 13.44 -12.69
C ILE A 35 -2.71 13.19 -11.93
N ILE A 36 -1.60 13.00 -12.65
CA ILE A 36 -0.26 12.95 -12.10
C ILE A 36 0.08 14.28 -11.39
N GLU A 37 -0.41 15.42 -11.88
CA GLU A 37 -0.11 16.74 -11.31
C GLU A 37 -0.66 16.98 -9.89
N SER A 38 -1.72 16.31 -9.45
CA SER A 38 -2.30 16.52 -8.11
C SER A 38 -1.74 15.61 -7.00
N VAL A 39 -0.96 14.58 -7.35
CA VAL A 39 -0.33 13.64 -6.37
C VAL A 39 1.19 13.77 -6.36
N PHE A 40 1.74 14.89 -6.81
CA PHE A 40 3.18 15.17 -6.90
C PHE A 40 3.98 15.08 -5.58
N PHE A 41 3.29 14.92 -4.44
CA PHE A 41 3.97 14.84 -3.15
C PHE A 41 4.32 13.43 -2.72
N ILE A 42 3.89 12.40 -3.47
CA ILE A 42 4.29 11.01 -3.25
C ILE A 42 5.26 10.63 -4.35
N ASP A 43 6.54 10.81 -4.09
CA ASP A 43 7.61 10.52 -5.06
C ASP A 43 8.25 9.15 -4.79
N SER A 44 8.74 8.53 -5.86
CA SER A 44 9.31 7.19 -5.79
C SER A 44 10.66 7.13 -5.03
N VAL A 45 11.35 8.25 -4.89
CA VAL A 45 12.65 8.29 -4.17
C VAL A 45 12.40 8.15 -2.68
N THR A 46 11.45 8.93 -2.14
CA THR A 46 11.04 8.84 -0.73
C THR A 46 10.43 7.47 -0.41
N VAL A 47 9.54 6.97 -1.28
CA VAL A 47 8.95 5.63 -1.15
C VAL A 47 10.04 4.56 -1.12
N LYS A 48 11.01 4.62 -2.04
CA LYS A 48 12.14 3.69 -2.07
C LYS A 48 12.97 3.77 -0.80
N LYS A 49 13.27 4.97 -0.31
CA LYS A 49 14.03 5.17 0.94
C LYS A 49 13.36 4.45 2.11
N HIS A 50 12.05 4.63 2.30
CA HIS A 50 11.34 4.00 3.41
C HIS A 50 11.36 2.47 3.29
N LEU A 51 11.04 1.94 2.11
CA LEU A 51 11.02 0.51 1.86
C LEU A 51 12.38 -0.14 2.15
N TYR A 52 13.44 0.37 1.52
CA TYR A 52 14.79 -0.19 1.65
C TYR A 52 15.37 -0.03 3.07
N THR A 53 14.93 0.96 3.82
CA THR A 53 15.31 1.10 5.24
C THR A 53 14.61 0.04 6.08
N LEU A 54 13.28 -0.09 5.96
CA LEU A 54 12.49 -1.01 6.78
C LEU A 54 12.76 -2.49 6.44
N ALA A 55 13.05 -2.79 5.19
CA ALA A 55 13.37 -4.14 4.72
C ALA A 55 14.86 -4.45 4.69
N SER A 56 15.71 -3.66 5.34
CA SER A 56 17.14 -3.94 5.41
C SER A 56 17.48 -4.99 6.46
N ASP A 57 18.60 -5.67 6.29
CA ASP A 57 19.16 -6.62 7.26
C ASP A 57 19.41 -5.99 8.64
N ASP A 58 19.67 -4.67 8.68
CA ASP A 58 19.83 -3.92 9.94
C ASP A 58 18.59 -3.99 10.83
N MET A 59 17.43 -4.19 10.25
CA MET A 59 16.14 -4.35 10.95
C MET A 59 15.90 -5.78 11.43
N GLU A 60 16.80 -6.72 11.15
CA GLU A 60 16.77 -8.11 11.66
C GLU A 60 15.39 -8.79 11.48
N GLY A 61 14.68 -8.47 10.39
CA GLY A 61 13.37 -9.01 10.08
C GLY A 61 12.27 -8.65 11.09
N ARG A 62 12.44 -7.61 11.88
CA ARG A 62 11.44 -6.87 12.70
C ARG A 62 10.52 -7.73 13.57
N LYS A 63 10.98 -8.86 14.08
CA LYS A 63 10.14 -9.72 14.93
C LYS A 63 9.78 -9.03 16.24
N ALA A 64 8.50 -9.07 16.63
CA ALA A 64 8.04 -8.51 17.89
C ALA A 64 8.83 -9.04 19.10
N GLY A 65 9.25 -8.13 19.98
CA GLY A 65 10.08 -8.45 21.17
C GLY A 65 11.56 -8.61 20.90
N THR A 66 12.08 -8.21 19.74
CA THR A 66 13.52 -8.28 19.40
C THR A 66 14.14 -6.89 19.22
N ALA A 67 15.47 -6.83 19.13
CA ALA A 67 16.18 -5.59 18.81
C ALA A 67 15.80 -5.03 17.42
N GLY A 68 15.52 -5.91 16.47
CA GLY A 68 15.14 -5.51 15.11
C GLY A 68 13.86 -4.68 15.07
N ILE A 69 12.80 -5.12 15.77
CA ILE A 69 11.56 -4.34 15.82
C ILE A 69 11.74 -2.99 16.51
N GLU A 70 12.62 -2.90 17.52
CA GLU A 70 12.92 -1.64 18.20
C GLU A 70 13.61 -0.63 17.27
N LYS A 71 14.49 -1.09 16.37
CA LYS A 71 15.10 -0.26 15.33
C LYS A 71 14.05 0.27 14.37
N ALA A 72 13.14 -0.59 13.92
CA ALA A 72 12.05 -0.20 13.03
C ALA A 72 11.07 0.77 13.72
N ALA A 73 10.68 0.51 14.97
CA ALA A 73 9.86 1.41 15.77
C ALA A 73 10.50 2.80 15.86
N LYS A 74 11.80 2.86 16.19
CA LYS A 74 12.56 4.11 16.27
C LYS A 74 12.59 4.87 14.94
N TYR A 75 12.72 4.14 13.84
CA TYR A 75 12.69 4.75 12.50
C TYR A 75 11.32 5.39 12.23
N ILE A 76 10.22 4.68 12.48
CA ILE A 76 8.86 5.16 12.26
C ILE A 76 8.56 6.37 13.16
N GLU A 77 8.93 6.32 14.44
CA GLU A 77 8.80 7.46 15.37
C GLU A 77 9.53 8.71 14.86
N ASN A 78 10.77 8.54 14.39
CA ASN A 78 11.56 9.65 13.85
C ASN A 78 10.90 10.25 12.59
N GLU A 79 10.34 9.41 11.71
CA GLU A 79 9.63 9.88 10.53
C GLU A 79 8.31 10.59 10.92
N PHE A 80 7.52 10.08 11.85
CA PHE A 80 6.33 10.77 12.35
C PHE A 80 6.68 12.13 12.97
N LYS A 81 7.75 12.20 13.75
CA LYS A 81 8.27 13.44 14.30
C LYS A 81 8.74 14.41 13.20
N ARG A 82 9.47 13.93 12.19
CA ARG A 82 9.94 14.72 11.05
C ARG A 82 8.78 15.30 10.24
N ILE A 83 7.73 14.51 10.03
CA ILE A 83 6.50 14.92 9.35
C ILE A 83 5.74 15.95 10.18
N GLY A 84 5.94 15.98 11.50
CA GLY A 84 5.24 16.88 12.44
C GLY A 84 3.84 16.37 12.78
N LEU A 85 3.68 15.04 12.95
CA LEU A 85 2.49 14.48 13.57
C LEU A 85 2.52 14.73 15.09
N THR A 86 1.35 14.68 15.72
CA THR A 86 1.21 14.69 17.18
C THR A 86 1.03 13.28 17.71
N THR A 87 1.11 13.10 19.03
CA THR A 87 0.82 11.83 19.69
C THR A 87 -0.69 11.59 19.75
N PHE A 88 -1.10 10.33 19.93
CA PHE A 88 -2.49 9.94 19.98
C PHE A 88 -3.04 10.05 21.42
N GLU A 89 -4.12 10.82 21.59
CA GLU A 89 -4.83 11.00 22.88
C GLU A 89 -3.87 11.30 24.05
N SER A 90 -3.88 10.45 25.08
CA SER A 90 -3.06 10.64 26.30
C SER A 90 -1.64 10.06 26.21
N LEU A 91 -1.21 9.57 25.06
CA LEU A 91 0.14 9.01 24.90
C LEU A 91 1.18 10.14 24.97
N GLU A 92 2.19 9.99 25.85
CA GLU A 92 3.30 10.93 25.96
C GLU A 92 4.29 10.85 24.78
N THR A 93 4.32 9.70 24.11
CA THR A 93 5.15 9.43 22.93
C THR A 93 4.30 8.82 21.82
N TYR A 94 4.89 8.54 20.66
CA TYR A 94 4.20 7.82 19.58
C TYR A 94 3.95 6.34 19.91
N ARG A 95 4.43 5.83 21.07
CA ARG A 95 4.36 4.41 21.44
C ARG A 95 3.15 4.11 22.32
N GLN A 96 2.30 3.23 21.83
CA GLN A 96 1.35 2.49 22.65
C GLN A 96 1.99 1.16 23.07
N THR A 97 2.76 1.18 24.16
CA THR A 97 3.49 0.01 24.67
C THR A 97 2.58 -0.91 25.47
N PHE A 98 2.70 -2.21 25.25
CA PHE A 98 1.94 -3.22 25.98
C PHE A 98 2.69 -4.54 26.05
N ASN A 99 2.28 -5.37 27.02
CA ASN A 99 2.78 -6.72 27.20
C ASN A 99 1.74 -7.72 26.68
N PHE A 100 2.21 -8.78 26.07
CA PHE A 100 1.38 -9.89 25.65
C PHE A 100 2.13 -11.22 25.68
N LYS A 101 1.36 -12.31 25.73
CA LYS A 101 1.91 -13.65 25.69
C LYS A 101 1.48 -14.35 24.42
N PRO A 102 2.43 -14.63 23.49
CA PRO A 102 2.13 -15.38 22.28
C PRO A 102 1.62 -16.79 22.59
N ARG A 103 0.72 -17.32 21.78
CA ARG A 103 0.21 -18.70 21.95
C ARG A 103 1.32 -19.75 21.90
N SER A 104 2.38 -19.48 21.15
CA SER A 104 3.52 -20.38 20.93
C SER A 104 4.65 -20.23 21.99
N SER A 105 4.53 -19.29 22.93
CA SER A 105 5.58 -19.01 23.94
C SER A 105 5.01 -19.01 25.35
N LYS A 106 5.87 -19.36 26.32
CA LYS A 106 5.56 -19.17 27.74
C LYS A 106 6.00 -17.80 28.26
N GLU A 107 6.86 -17.12 27.52
CA GLU A 107 7.44 -15.83 27.90
C GLU A 107 6.51 -14.68 27.46
N GLU A 108 6.45 -13.66 28.29
CA GLU A 108 5.79 -12.41 27.99
C GLU A 108 6.69 -11.56 27.09
N ILE A 109 6.10 -10.93 26.09
CA ILE A 109 6.76 -10.04 25.13
C ILE A 109 6.25 -8.63 25.36
N THR A 110 7.16 -7.65 25.43
CA THR A 110 6.84 -6.23 25.35
C THR A 110 7.03 -5.76 23.91
N SER A 111 6.05 -5.07 23.37
CA SER A 111 6.13 -4.40 22.07
C SER A 111 5.24 -3.15 22.05
N ALA A 112 5.24 -2.39 20.97
CA ALA A 112 4.47 -1.16 20.87
C ALA A 112 3.85 -0.98 19.48
N ASN A 113 2.61 -0.52 19.42
CA ASN A 113 2.09 0.14 18.22
C ASN A 113 2.70 1.54 18.14
N ILE A 114 3.04 2.00 16.93
CA ILE A 114 3.56 3.36 16.71
C ILE A 114 2.44 4.18 16.07
N ILE A 115 2.01 5.23 16.77
CA ILE A 115 0.78 5.97 16.45
C ILE A 115 1.08 7.45 16.32
N GLY A 116 0.80 8.01 15.16
CA GLY A 116 0.91 9.45 14.89
C GLY A 116 -0.43 10.03 14.44
N VAL A 117 -0.71 11.27 14.80
CA VAL A 117 -1.99 11.93 14.51
C VAL A 117 -1.78 13.19 13.68
N LEU A 118 -2.59 13.35 12.67
CA LEU A 118 -2.78 14.60 11.94
C LEU A 118 -4.19 15.11 12.20
N GLU A 119 -4.30 16.11 13.06
CA GLU A 119 -5.59 16.69 13.46
C GLU A 119 -6.34 17.26 12.26
N GLY A 120 -7.63 17.01 12.20
CA GLY A 120 -8.53 17.54 11.17
C GLY A 120 -8.80 19.03 11.31
N LYS A 121 -9.13 19.69 10.23
CA LYS A 121 -9.46 21.13 10.24
C LYS A 121 -10.85 21.41 10.78
N SER A 122 -11.87 20.74 10.26
CA SER A 122 -13.29 21.00 10.56
C SER A 122 -14.01 19.84 11.25
N LYS A 123 -13.54 18.59 11.05
CA LYS A 123 -14.15 17.37 11.58
C LYS A 123 -13.18 16.65 12.51
N LYS A 124 -12.74 17.36 13.55
CA LYS A 124 -11.67 16.91 14.45
C LYS A 124 -12.01 15.64 15.23
N ASP A 125 -13.30 15.43 15.54
CA ASP A 125 -13.79 14.29 16.30
C ASP A 125 -14.19 13.08 15.43
N GLU A 126 -14.08 13.20 14.10
CA GLU A 126 -14.26 12.09 13.15
C GLU A 126 -12.88 11.58 12.71
N TYR A 127 -12.59 10.31 13.01
CA TYR A 127 -11.27 9.72 12.78
C TYR A 127 -11.27 8.80 11.57
N VAL A 128 -10.21 8.89 10.76
CA VAL A 128 -9.87 7.90 9.73
C VAL A 128 -8.54 7.29 10.14
N ILE A 129 -8.47 5.97 10.22
CA ILE A 129 -7.20 5.28 10.49
C ILE A 129 -6.54 4.86 9.18
N VAL A 130 -5.23 5.08 9.08
CA VAL A 130 -4.36 4.58 8.01
C VAL A 130 -3.32 3.69 8.67
N SER A 131 -3.30 2.40 8.34
CA SER A 131 -2.49 1.42 9.05
C SER A 131 -1.76 0.44 8.15
N ALA A 132 -0.73 -0.18 8.71
CA ALA A 132 0.01 -1.32 8.22
C ALA A 132 0.68 -1.99 9.42
N HIS A 133 1.15 -3.23 9.31
CA HIS A 133 1.96 -3.81 10.37
C HIS A 133 3.46 -3.67 10.06
N TYR A 134 4.27 -3.46 11.11
CA TYR A 134 5.70 -3.26 10.93
C TYR A 134 6.55 -4.41 11.47
N ASP A 135 5.96 -5.37 12.16
CA ASP A 135 6.62 -6.61 12.52
C ASP A 135 6.67 -7.59 11.35
N HIS A 136 7.64 -8.51 11.40
CA HIS A 136 7.69 -9.68 10.54
C HIS A 136 8.35 -10.84 11.29
N LEU A 137 8.87 -11.82 10.58
CA LEU A 137 9.23 -13.11 11.15
C LEU A 137 10.60 -13.16 11.85
N GLY A 138 11.45 -12.15 11.67
CA GLY A 138 12.77 -12.03 12.31
C GLY A 138 13.83 -12.91 11.68
N VAL A 139 14.82 -13.27 12.47
CA VAL A 139 15.93 -14.14 12.05
C VAL A 139 15.58 -15.58 12.38
N LYS A 140 15.51 -16.46 11.38
CA LYS A 140 15.21 -17.87 11.55
C LYS A 140 15.72 -18.72 10.39
N GLY A 141 15.74 -20.03 10.57
CA GLY A 141 16.12 -20.97 9.51
C GLY A 141 17.59 -21.39 9.56
N LYS A 142 18.01 -22.20 8.58
CA LYS A 142 19.35 -22.82 8.46
C LYS A 142 19.96 -22.57 7.06
N GLY A 143 19.72 -21.45 6.44
CA GLY A 143 20.28 -21.05 5.15
C GLY A 143 21.50 -20.13 5.28
N GLU A 144 22.04 -19.68 4.17
CA GLU A 144 23.00 -18.58 4.12
C GLU A 144 22.27 -17.30 4.53
N ASP A 145 21.11 -17.06 3.93
CA ASP A 145 20.19 -16.01 4.32
C ASP A 145 19.20 -16.53 5.38
N LYS A 146 19.18 -15.86 6.53
CA LYS A 146 18.36 -16.20 7.70
C LYS A 146 17.44 -15.07 8.12
N ILE A 147 17.59 -13.91 7.51
CA ILE A 147 16.82 -12.72 7.86
C ILE A 147 15.59 -12.70 6.98
N TYR A 148 14.42 -12.72 7.60
CA TYR A 148 13.15 -12.58 6.92
C TYR A 148 12.83 -11.10 6.87
N ASN A 149 13.34 -10.42 5.84
CA ASN A 149 13.24 -8.96 5.73
C ASN A 149 11.81 -8.46 5.53
N GLY A 150 10.89 -9.31 5.02
CA GLY A 150 9.48 -8.96 4.89
C GLY A 150 9.29 -7.63 4.15
N ALA A 151 9.89 -7.52 2.96
CA ALA A 151 9.84 -6.29 2.19
C ALA A 151 8.44 -6.01 1.68
N ASN A 152 7.79 -7.05 1.13
CA ASN A 152 6.39 -6.98 0.73
C ASN A 152 5.47 -7.06 1.96
N ASP A 153 5.77 -7.95 2.87
CA ASP A 153 5.04 -8.30 4.08
C ASP A 153 5.75 -7.81 5.36
N ASP A 154 5.52 -6.60 5.93
CA ASP A 154 4.68 -5.55 5.37
C ASP A 154 5.42 -4.20 5.42
N ALA A 155 6.75 -4.23 5.13
CA ALA A 155 7.49 -2.98 4.97
C ALA A 155 6.89 -2.11 3.85
N SER A 156 6.26 -2.74 2.84
CA SER A 156 5.61 -2.03 1.74
C SER A 156 4.39 -1.25 2.21
N GLY A 157 3.56 -1.81 3.08
CA GLY A 157 2.42 -1.12 3.67
C GLY A 157 2.84 -0.01 4.63
N VAL A 158 3.83 -0.25 5.51
CA VAL A 158 4.38 0.81 6.39
C VAL A 158 4.94 1.97 5.58
N THR A 159 5.63 1.69 4.47
CA THR A 159 6.07 2.72 3.52
C THR A 159 4.89 3.55 3.01
N GLY A 160 3.77 2.90 2.72
CA GLY A 160 2.54 3.58 2.33
C GLY A 160 1.97 4.48 3.44
N VAL A 161 1.96 4.01 4.69
CA VAL A 161 1.54 4.81 5.86
C VAL A 161 2.38 6.08 5.99
N LEU A 162 3.72 5.97 5.90
CA LEU A 162 4.64 7.11 6.00
C LEU A 162 4.45 8.10 4.84
N ALA A 163 4.32 7.60 3.61
CA ALA A 163 4.13 8.45 2.43
C ALA A 163 2.77 9.16 2.45
N LEU A 164 1.70 8.49 2.89
CA LEU A 164 0.38 9.11 3.07
C LEU A 164 0.38 10.15 4.19
N ALA A 165 1.13 9.92 5.27
CA ALA A 165 1.28 10.91 6.34
C ALA A 165 1.95 12.20 5.82
N GLU A 166 3.02 12.09 5.04
CA GLU A 166 3.66 13.24 4.38
C GLU A 166 2.71 13.96 3.41
N TYR A 167 1.98 13.18 2.61
CA TYR A 167 1.03 13.72 1.63
C TYR A 167 -0.05 14.55 2.32
N PHE A 168 -0.77 13.96 3.29
CA PHE A 168 -1.86 14.67 3.97
C PHE A 168 -1.36 15.83 4.83
N LYS A 169 -0.16 15.76 5.37
CA LYS A 169 0.47 16.91 6.04
C LYS A 169 0.64 18.12 5.10
N LYS A 170 0.90 17.87 3.81
CA LYS A 170 1.09 18.93 2.79
C LYS A 170 -0.25 19.43 2.24
N VAL A 171 -1.18 18.53 1.92
CA VAL A 171 -2.45 18.92 1.27
C VAL A 171 -3.56 19.28 2.26
N GLY A 172 -3.48 18.77 3.49
CA GLY A 172 -4.47 18.95 4.55
C GLY A 172 -5.57 17.89 4.53
N ASN A 173 -6.37 17.88 5.60
CA ASN A 173 -7.45 16.95 5.86
C ASN A 173 -8.54 17.62 6.69
N GLU A 174 -9.81 17.27 6.46
CA GLU A 174 -10.94 17.78 7.27
C GLU A 174 -11.18 16.91 8.50
N ARG A 175 -11.10 15.56 8.34
CA ARG A 175 -11.16 14.59 9.45
C ARG A 175 -9.77 14.37 10.03
N THR A 176 -9.70 14.07 11.31
CA THR A 176 -8.45 13.64 11.95
C THR A 176 -7.99 12.30 11.37
N ILE A 177 -6.71 12.22 10.98
CA ILE A 177 -6.11 10.98 10.48
C ILE A 177 -5.20 10.41 11.56
N VAL A 178 -5.42 9.15 11.92
CA VAL A 178 -4.60 8.36 12.84
C VAL A 178 -3.74 7.40 12.03
N PHE A 179 -2.45 7.64 11.95
CA PHE A 179 -1.48 6.79 11.26
C PHE A 179 -0.92 5.78 12.26
N VAL A 180 -1.04 4.50 11.96
CA VAL A 180 -0.61 3.43 12.87
C VAL A 180 0.25 2.41 12.16
N ALA A 181 1.44 2.14 12.73
CA ALA A 181 2.20 0.94 12.45
C ALA A 181 1.93 -0.06 13.58
N PHE A 182 1.20 -1.13 13.29
CA PHE A 182 0.85 -2.16 14.25
C PHE A 182 1.99 -3.15 14.46
N THR A 183 2.12 -3.65 15.69
CA THR A 183 3.06 -4.72 16.05
C THR A 183 2.35 -6.04 16.24
N ALA A 184 3.11 -7.13 16.15
CA ALA A 184 2.63 -8.49 16.43
C ALA A 184 1.37 -8.90 15.65
N GLU A 185 1.26 -8.44 14.41
CA GLU A 185 0.29 -8.92 13.42
C GLU A 185 0.52 -10.40 13.16
N GLU A 186 1.75 -10.79 12.88
CA GLU A 186 2.24 -12.14 12.58
C GLU A 186 2.03 -13.15 13.74
N MET A 187 1.72 -12.64 14.92
CA MET A 187 1.38 -13.43 16.10
C MET A 187 -0.13 -13.52 16.36
N GLY A 188 -0.95 -13.02 15.43
CA GLY A 188 -2.41 -13.09 15.44
C GLY A 188 -3.11 -11.79 15.74
N LEU A 189 -2.76 -10.70 15.05
CA LEU A 189 -3.40 -9.38 15.12
C LEU A 189 -3.38 -8.77 16.53
N ILE A 190 -2.28 -9.00 17.27
CA ILE A 190 -2.24 -8.65 18.70
C ILE A 190 -2.23 -7.14 18.88
N GLY A 191 -1.40 -6.42 18.10
CA GLY A 191 -1.28 -4.97 18.19
C GLY A 191 -2.56 -4.24 17.85
N SER A 192 -3.19 -4.58 16.74
CA SER A 192 -4.46 -3.97 16.33
C SER A 192 -5.62 -4.31 17.27
N THR A 193 -5.62 -5.54 17.82
CA THR A 193 -6.59 -5.94 18.85
C THR A 193 -6.39 -5.14 20.14
N HIS A 194 -5.13 -4.88 20.54
CA HIS A 194 -4.83 -4.06 21.71
C HIS A 194 -5.26 -2.60 21.49
N PHE A 195 -4.95 -2.04 20.32
CA PHE A 195 -5.39 -0.70 19.94
C PHE A 195 -6.91 -0.58 20.00
N GLY A 196 -7.64 -1.52 19.39
CA GLY A 196 -9.10 -1.52 19.35
C GLY A 196 -9.78 -1.57 20.73
N LYS A 197 -9.12 -2.17 21.74
CA LYS A 197 -9.65 -2.18 23.12
C LYS A 197 -9.53 -0.83 23.82
N GLY A 198 -8.62 0.02 23.37
CA GLY A 198 -8.33 1.31 24.00
C GLY A 198 -9.02 2.51 23.35
N ILE A 199 -9.77 2.32 22.26
CA ILE A 199 -10.39 3.42 21.52
C ILE A 199 -11.90 3.48 21.65
N ASP A 200 -12.46 4.66 21.43
CA ASP A 200 -13.87 4.84 21.13
C ASP A 200 -14.12 4.61 19.64
N ALA A 201 -14.52 3.40 19.27
CA ALA A 201 -14.73 3.00 17.88
C ALA A 201 -15.80 3.85 17.16
N THR A 202 -16.72 4.52 17.89
CA THR A 202 -17.77 5.35 17.30
C THR A 202 -17.22 6.62 16.63
N LYS A 203 -16.02 7.04 17.00
CA LYS A 203 -15.32 8.18 16.37
C LYS A 203 -14.64 7.81 15.05
N PHE A 204 -14.43 6.51 14.78
CA PHE A 204 -13.73 6.05 13.59
C PHE A 204 -14.72 5.79 12.44
N VAL A 205 -14.67 6.64 11.43
CA VAL A 205 -15.57 6.56 10.27
C VAL A 205 -15.07 5.60 9.19
N ALA A 206 -13.76 5.34 9.14
CA ALA A 206 -13.16 4.41 8.19
C ALA A 206 -11.78 3.92 8.65
N GLY A 207 -11.39 2.74 8.16
CA GLY A 207 -10.06 2.16 8.29
C GLY A 207 -9.47 1.80 6.92
N ILE A 208 -8.27 2.30 6.66
CA ILE A 208 -7.48 2.08 5.45
C ILE A 208 -6.25 1.31 5.87
N ASN A 209 -6.24 0.00 5.65
CA ASN A 209 -5.09 -0.84 5.93
C ASN A 209 -4.34 -1.13 4.62
N LEU A 210 -3.03 -1.06 4.65
CA LEU A 210 -2.16 -1.39 3.53
C LEU A 210 -1.41 -2.66 3.86
N GLU A 211 -1.40 -3.61 2.95
CA GLU A 211 -0.79 -4.92 3.15
C GLU A 211 -0.27 -5.48 1.85
N MET A 212 1.04 -5.79 1.79
CA MET A 212 1.63 -6.46 0.64
C MET A 212 1.33 -5.76 -0.69
N ILE A 213 1.75 -4.50 -0.84
CA ILE A 213 1.45 -3.64 -2.00
C ILE A 213 2.60 -3.57 -3.02
N GLY A 214 3.56 -4.53 -2.98
CA GLY A 214 4.79 -4.46 -3.76
C GLY A 214 4.84 -5.30 -5.03
N LYS A 215 3.89 -6.21 -5.25
CA LYS A 215 3.88 -7.09 -6.44
C LYS A 215 2.84 -6.63 -7.46
N VAL A 216 3.08 -6.96 -8.74
CA VAL A 216 2.11 -6.62 -9.80
C VAL A 216 0.84 -7.46 -9.61
N PRO A 217 -0.34 -6.84 -9.53
CA PRO A 217 -1.60 -7.57 -9.32
C PRO A 217 -1.96 -8.50 -10.48
N SER A 218 -2.74 -9.54 -10.20
CA SER A 218 -3.29 -10.44 -11.22
C SER A 218 -4.18 -9.73 -12.24
N PHE A 219 -4.74 -8.58 -11.89
CA PHE A 219 -5.51 -7.72 -12.81
C PHE A 219 -4.64 -6.85 -13.73
N GLY A 220 -3.31 -6.89 -13.59
CA GLY A 220 -2.36 -6.09 -14.35
C GLY A 220 -1.94 -4.79 -13.67
N PRO A 221 -1.11 -3.97 -14.34
CA PRO A 221 -0.60 -2.72 -13.79
C PRO A 221 -1.72 -1.69 -13.54
N ASN A 222 -1.45 -0.72 -12.66
CA ASN A 222 -2.40 0.31 -12.24
C ASN A 222 -3.70 -0.26 -11.66
N THR A 223 -3.59 -1.36 -10.92
CA THR A 223 -4.71 -1.95 -10.20
C THR A 223 -4.33 -2.33 -8.77
N ALA A 224 -5.32 -2.43 -7.92
CA ALA A 224 -5.24 -3.05 -6.59
C ALA A 224 -6.54 -3.80 -6.32
N TRP A 225 -6.53 -4.59 -5.26
CA TRP A 225 -7.75 -5.23 -4.77
C TRP A 225 -7.98 -4.90 -3.29
N LEU A 226 -9.25 -5.01 -2.89
CA LEU A 226 -9.73 -4.63 -1.56
C LEU A 226 -10.41 -5.81 -0.89
N THR A 227 -9.96 -6.15 0.31
CA THR A 227 -10.63 -7.18 1.12
C THR A 227 -12.00 -6.71 1.57
N GLY A 228 -12.97 -7.64 1.61
CA GLY A 228 -14.30 -7.34 2.11
C GLY A 228 -15.06 -6.26 1.34
N PHE A 229 -14.82 -6.12 0.05
CA PHE A 229 -15.39 -5.08 -0.82
C PHE A 229 -16.91 -4.92 -0.67
N GLU A 230 -17.63 -6.03 -0.45
CA GLU A 230 -19.10 -6.05 -0.32
C GLU A 230 -19.59 -5.77 1.11
N ARG A 231 -18.69 -5.52 2.08
CA ARG A 231 -19.06 -5.34 3.48
C ARG A 231 -19.47 -3.91 3.85
N SER A 232 -19.13 -2.95 3.00
CA SER A 232 -19.48 -1.53 3.17
C SER A 232 -19.47 -0.81 1.83
N ASP A 233 -19.83 0.47 1.81
CA ASP A 233 -19.73 1.31 0.60
C ASP A 233 -18.30 1.81 0.31
N PHE A 234 -17.34 1.46 1.16
CA PHE A 234 -15.95 1.93 1.09
C PHE A 234 -15.35 1.69 -0.30
N GLY A 235 -15.38 0.45 -0.81
CA GLY A 235 -14.81 0.12 -2.11
C GLY A 235 -15.47 0.88 -3.26
N LYS A 236 -16.79 1.09 -3.22
CA LYS A 236 -17.53 1.85 -4.22
C LYS A 236 -17.20 3.35 -4.19
N ILE A 237 -16.96 3.90 -3.00
CA ILE A 237 -16.50 5.30 -2.83
C ILE A 237 -15.13 5.46 -3.48
N ILE A 238 -14.18 4.57 -3.17
CA ILE A 238 -12.84 4.58 -3.75
C ILE A 238 -12.89 4.47 -5.29
N GLN A 239 -13.67 3.54 -5.83
CA GLN A 239 -13.82 3.40 -7.28
C GLN A 239 -14.35 4.68 -7.95
N ARG A 240 -15.29 5.38 -7.31
CA ARG A 240 -15.78 6.67 -7.82
C ARG A 240 -14.69 7.74 -7.83
N ASN A 241 -13.92 7.84 -6.76
CA ASN A 241 -12.85 8.82 -6.61
C ASN A 241 -11.68 8.55 -7.58
N LEU A 242 -11.46 7.28 -7.95
CA LEU A 242 -10.44 6.88 -8.92
C LEU A 242 -10.88 7.00 -10.37
N LYS A 243 -12.17 7.32 -10.64
CA LYS A 243 -12.67 7.43 -12.01
C LYS A 243 -11.89 8.50 -12.79
N GLY A 244 -11.34 8.10 -13.94
CA GLY A 244 -10.53 8.96 -14.80
C GLY A 244 -9.05 9.05 -14.43
N THR A 245 -8.58 8.40 -13.36
CA THR A 245 -7.16 8.39 -12.98
C THR A 245 -6.32 7.36 -13.76
N GLY A 246 -6.96 6.41 -14.43
CA GLY A 246 -6.28 5.27 -15.04
C GLY A 246 -5.93 4.15 -14.05
N TYR A 247 -6.21 4.33 -12.75
CA TYR A 247 -6.06 3.30 -11.72
C TYR A 247 -7.41 2.67 -11.37
N GLN A 248 -7.43 1.36 -11.14
CA GLN A 248 -8.67 0.63 -10.86
C GLN A 248 -8.55 -0.17 -9.56
N LEU A 249 -9.63 -0.19 -8.78
CA LEU A 249 -9.76 -1.01 -7.58
C LEU A 249 -10.75 -2.14 -7.84
N PHE A 250 -10.35 -3.36 -7.52
CA PHE A 250 -11.17 -4.56 -7.65
C PHE A 250 -11.53 -5.16 -6.28
N PRO A 251 -12.61 -5.94 -6.19
CA PRO A 251 -12.81 -6.82 -5.06
C PRO A 251 -11.70 -7.85 -4.95
N ASP A 252 -11.39 -8.31 -3.73
CA ASP A 252 -10.46 -9.41 -3.46
C ASP A 252 -10.81 -10.65 -4.32
N PRO A 253 -9.89 -11.10 -5.21
CA PRO A 253 -10.12 -12.26 -6.06
C PRO A 253 -9.86 -13.60 -5.33
N TYR A 254 -9.23 -13.56 -4.16
CA TYR A 254 -8.72 -14.75 -3.44
C TYR A 254 -9.67 -15.20 -2.34
N LYS A 255 -10.94 -15.44 -2.67
CA LYS A 255 -12.04 -15.74 -1.72
C LYS A 255 -11.73 -16.89 -0.77
N ASN A 256 -11.03 -17.94 -1.26
CA ASN A 256 -10.70 -19.11 -0.47
C ASN A 256 -9.65 -18.87 0.62
N PHE A 257 -8.92 -17.76 0.55
CA PHE A 257 -7.89 -17.39 1.52
C PHE A 257 -8.44 -16.63 2.73
N ASN A 258 -9.70 -16.15 2.64
CA ASN A 258 -10.38 -15.40 3.71
C ASN A 258 -9.58 -14.18 4.20
N LEU A 259 -8.95 -13.45 3.27
CA LEU A 259 -7.96 -12.41 3.55
C LEU A 259 -8.50 -11.25 4.39
N PHE A 260 -9.81 -10.95 4.32
CA PHE A 260 -10.43 -9.92 5.14
C PHE A 260 -10.18 -10.09 6.66
N PHE A 261 -10.03 -11.32 7.12
CA PHE A 261 -9.82 -11.62 8.55
C PHE A 261 -8.35 -11.93 8.91
N ARG A 262 -7.44 -11.73 7.97
CA ARG A 262 -6.03 -12.09 8.13
C ARG A 262 -5.09 -10.90 8.24
N SER A 263 -5.62 -9.66 8.28
CA SER A 263 -4.84 -8.46 8.52
C SER A 263 -5.53 -7.53 9.53
N ASP A 264 -4.86 -6.48 9.96
CA ASP A 264 -5.23 -5.59 11.07
C ASP A 264 -6.59 -4.88 10.90
N ASN A 265 -7.04 -4.69 9.66
CA ASN A 265 -8.39 -4.20 9.38
C ASN A 265 -9.48 -5.00 10.12
N ALA A 266 -9.26 -6.30 10.31
CA ALA A 266 -10.24 -7.18 10.95
C ALA A 266 -10.51 -6.82 12.41
N SER A 267 -9.50 -6.34 13.13
CA SER A 267 -9.65 -5.92 14.53
C SER A 267 -10.59 -4.73 14.65
N LEU A 268 -10.49 -3.76 13.76
CA LEU A 268 -11.39 -2.58 13.71
C LEU A 268 -12.76 -2.94 13.16
N ALA A 269 -12.83 -3.77 12.13
CA ALA A 269 -14.10 -4.22 11.55
C ALA A 269 -14.97 -4.96 12.56
N ARG A 270 -14.37 -5.73 13.49
CA ARG A 270 -15.10 -6.38 14.60
C ARG A 270 -15.73 -5.38 15.59
N LEU A 271 -15.24 -4.16 15.63
CA LEU A 271 -15.78 -3.06 16.43
C LEU A 271 -16.81 -2.22 15.68
N GLY A 272 -17.14 -2.59 14.44
CA GLY A 272 -18.12 -1.88 13.61
C GLY A 272 -17.54 -0.76 12.73
N VAL A 273 -16.23 -0.55 12.73
CA VAL A 273 -15.57 0.42 11.85
C VAL A 273 -15.49 -0.16 10.43
N PRO A 274 -15.94 0.54 9.38
CA PRO A 274 -15.72 0.14 7.99
C PRO A 274 -14.23 0.14 7.68
N SER A 275 -13.55 -0.99 7.89
CA SER A 275 -12.10 -1.12 7.76
C SER A 275 -11.74 -2.22 6.76
N HIS A 276 -10.89 -1.87 5.80
CA HIS A 276 -10.54 -2.71 4.66
C HIS A 276 -9.06 -2.68 4.38
N THR A 277 -8.54 -3.76 3.80
CA THR A 277 -7.14 -3.86 3.37
C THR A 277 -7.02 -3.70 1.86
N PHE A 278 -6.15 -2.79 1.44
CA PHE A 278 -5.64 -2.69 0.08
C PHE A 278 -4.44 -3.60 -0.08
N SER A 279 -4.41 -4.38 -1.15
CA SER A 279 -3.23 -5.14 -1.54
C SER A 279 -3.09 -5.21 -3.05
N THR A 280 -1.89 -5.58 -3.50
CA THR A 280 -1.60 -5.81 -4.92
C THR A 280 -1.11 -7.23 -5.17
N THR A 281 -0.69 -7.94 -4.12
CA THR A 281 0.02 -9.20 -4.25
C THR A 281 -0.88 -10.37 -4.68
N PRO A 282 -0.51 -11.11 -5.74
CA PRO A 282 -1.19 -12.33 -6.12
C PRO A 282 -0.81 -13.49 -5.18
N ILE A 283 -1.44 -13.54 -4.00
CA ILE A 283 -1.06 -14.39 -2.86
C ILE A 283 -1.10 -15.89 -3.18
N ASP A 284 -1.85 -16.31 -4.16
CA ASP A 284 -1.97 -17.70 -4.59
C ASP A 284 -0.75 -18.22 -5.34
N VAL A 285 0.07 -17.32 -5.90
CA VAL A 285 1.27 -17.66 -6.68
C VAL A 285 2.53 -16.95 -6.16
N ASP A 286 2.44 -16.15 -5.12
CA ASP A 286 3.59 -15.48 -4.52
C ASP A 286 4.55 -16.52 -3.92
N LYS A 287 5.80 -16.49 -4.38
CA LYS A 287 6.83 -17.42 -3.95
C LYS A 287 7.63 -16.95 -2.74
N ASP A 288 7.51 -15.65 -2.42
CA ASP A 288 8.34 -14.98 -1.42
C ASP A 288 7.64 -14.84 -0.07
N TYR A 289 6.30 -14.96 -0.04
CA TYR A 289 5.50 -14.83 1.17
C TYR A 289 6.02 -15.72 2.31
N HIS A 290 6.35 -15.11 3.44
CA HIS A 290 6.93 -15.74 4.63
C HIS A 290 8.25 -16.48 4.38
N LYS A 291 9.10 -15.94 3.49
CA LYS A 291 10.45 -16.46 3.21
C LYS A 291 11.51 -15.36 3.31
N ALA A 292 12.77 -15.78 3.46
CA ALA A 292 13.91 -14.87 3.40
C ALA A 292 14.04 -14.17 2.02
N SER A 293 13.45 -14.76 0.98
CA SER A 293 13.43 -14.13 -0.37
C SER A 293 12.45 -12.97 -0.53
N ASP A 294 11.68 -12.61 0.52
CA ASP A 294 10.86 -11.38 0.48
C ASP A 294 11.73 -10.14 0.72
N GLU A 295 12.45 -9.75 -0.34
CA GLU A 295 13.44 -8.68 -0.37
C GLU A 295 12.95 -7.47 -1.17
N ALA A 296 13.47 -6.28 -0.82
CA ALA A 296 13.09 -5.02 -1.47
C ALA A 296 13.36 -5.03 -2.98
N GLU A 297 14.40 -5.73 -3.42
CA GLU A 297 14.78 -5.90 -4.83
C GLU A 297 13.79 -6.73 -5.63
N THR A 298 12.98 -7.56 -4.98
CA THR A 298 11.94 -8.38 -5.64
C THR A 298 10.67 -7.61 -5.92
N LEU A 299 10.55 -6.39 -5.40
CA LEU A 299 9.36 -5.58 -5.46
C LEU A 299 9.38 -4.59 -6.64
N ASN A 300 8.19 -4.25 -7.09
CA ASN A 300 8.00 -3.26 -8.15
C ASN A 300 7.73 -1.87 -7.56
N MET A 301 8.74 -1.01 -7.55
CA MET A 301 8.65 0.36 -7.01
C MET A 301 7.57 1.21 -7.67
N THR A 302 7.31 0.99 -8.98
CA THR A 302 6.24 1.69 -9.69
C THR A 302 4.87 1.28 -9.16
N VAL A 303 4.66 -0.02 -8.93
CA VAL A 303 3.41 -0.53 -8.35
C VAL A 303 3.19 0.06 -6.96
N ILE A 304 4.20 0.03 -6.07
CA ILE A 304 4.10 0.60 -4.72
C ILE A 304 3.72 2.07 -4.80
N THR A 305 4.48 2.86 -5.54
CA THR A 305 4.27 4.32 -5.64
C THR A 305 2.88 4.65 -6.19
N GLN A 306 2.47 4.01 -7.29
CA GLN A 306 1.16 4.23 -7.90
C GLN A 306 0.02 3.77 -7.01
N THR A 307 0.20 2.68 -6.26
CA THR A 307 -0.81 2.21 -5.30
C THR A 307 -1.00 3.21 -4.17
N ILE A 308 0.09 3.74 -3.59
CA ILE A 308 0.01 4.77 -2.54
C ILE A 308 -0.68 6.04 -3.08
N GLN A 309 -0.33 6.48 -4.29
CA GLN A 309 -0.98 7.60 -4.96
C GLN A 309 -2.49 7.34 -5.18
N ALA A 310 -2.85 6.13 -5.60
CA ALA A 310 -4.24 5.74 -5.79
C ALA A 310 -5.01 5.68 -4.46
N VAL A 311 -4.40 5.22 -3.38
CA VAL A 311 -4.99 5.26 -2.03
C VAL A 311 -5.22 6.70 -1.60
N ALA A 312 -4.23 7.59 -1.75
CA ALA A 312 -4.39 9.01 -1.44
C ALA A 312 -5.58 9.64 -2.17
N LYS A 313 -5.67 9.44 -3.49
CA LYS A 313 -6.77 9.96 -4.31
C LYS A 313 -8.09 9.27 -4.02
N GLY A 314 -8.08 7.96 -3.93
CA GLY A 314 -9.28 7.14 -3.71
C GLY A 314 -9.97 7.45 -2.38
N THR A 315 -9.20 7.77 -1.35
CA THR A 315 -9.73 8.03 0.01
C THR A 315 -10.04 9.51 0.28
N GLU A 316 -9.79 10.40 -0.66
CA GLU A 316 -9.94 11.85 -0.50
C GLU A 316 -11.31 12.26 0.06
N SER A 317 -12.41 11.74 -0.49
CA SER A 317 -13.75 12.09 0.01
C SER A 317 -14.08 11.42 1.37
N ILE A 318 -13.41 10.33 1.72
CA ILE A 318 -13.54 9.71 3.05
C ILE A 318 -12.84 10.56 4.09
N ILE A 319 -11.69 11.13 3.75
CA ILE A 319 -10.89 11.97 4.64
C ILE A 319 -11.48 13.38 4.76
N ASN A 320 -12.08 13.90 3.70
CA ASN A 320 -12.62 15.26 3.71
C ASN A 320 -14.14 15.33 3.98
N GLY A 321 -14.87 14.23 3.85
CA GLY A 321 -16.30 14.12 4.20
C GLY A 321 -17.25 14.47 3.11
#